data_ba2875ceccf41b5b412fbf96e8de5dbc
#
_entry.id   ba2875ceccf41b5b412fbf96e8de5dbc
#
_cell.length_a   1.000
_cell.length_b   1.000
_cell.length_c   1.000
_cell.angle_alpha   90.00
_cell.angle_beta   90.00
_cell.angle_gamma   90.00
#
_symmetry.space_group_name_H-M   'P 1'
#
loop_
_entity.id
_entity.type
_entity.pdbx_description
1 polymer ?
#
loop_
_entity_poly.entity_id
_entity_poly.type
_entity_poly.pdbx_seq_one_letter_code
_entity_poly.pdbx_strand_id
1 'polypeptide(L)'
;MTNCRLWLVSLLLAGLTAACGQNAKTEATATSGSQAAAGPAARAAGDTSGLGKKPGWWKETVVYQLYPRSFQDSNGDGIGDLKGITSRLDYLKSLGIGTVWLNPIYGSPNDDNGYDISDYRAIMTDFGTMADFDELLQGMHARGIKLVMDLVVNHSSDEHAWFKSARASRTSPYRDYYYWWPAEKGTPPARYSTFDVKKNAWQYDAPTKSYYLHYFSKKQPDLNWNNPKLRQEVYNIMRFWADKGIDGFRMDAFQFVAKDPTFPPMPGLTESNYTNAYNHGPHLHDYLQEMNREVLSHYRLMTVAEGAGRNPQEAMLFVDPARHELNMTYHFDAVGVGDKRQGGYKLSELKNVFGKWEQEFATKGWQSIYLGSHDQPRIVSRFGDDRPAFRAPSAKLLTTFLLSMHGTPYCYYGDELGMTNINFTSMADYRDVAARNGYQLVKDQKGDTATYLKFLAHFSRDNSRTPFQWSSAPNAGFTTGTPWLKVNPNYLTVNEAVETKDSNSVLNHFRRAIAMRQQHKVLVYGQYELLDKANPHIWAYTRTQGADKALVVLNFSATPQRWPLPTGLAVAGEPWLNNYPTFAAGPTLGLQPWQALVLPLK
;
A
#
# COMPACT_ATOMS: atom_id res chain seq x y z
N MET A 1 -16.36 36.15 23.50
CA MET A 1 -15.27 35.20 23.46
C MET A 1 -15.80 33.94 22.79
N THR A 2 -15.70 33.91 21.48
CA THR A 2 -16.37 32.95 20.61
C THR A 2 -15.35 31.85 20.26
N ASN A 3 -15.61 30.63 20.70
CA ASN A 3 -14.82 29.47 20.38
C ASN A 3 -14.91 29.15 18.87
N CYS A 4 -13.88 29.50 18.13
CA CYS A 4 -13.70 29.12 16.74
C CYS A 4 -13.21 27.66 16.70
N ARG A 5 -14.12 26.72 16.47
CA ARG A 5 -13.78 25.32 16.19
C ARG A 5 -13.27 25.22 14.76
N LEU A 6 -11.96 25.13 14.61
CA LEU A 6 -11.32 24.77 13.34
C LEU A 6 -11.58 23.28 13.05
N TRP A 7 -12.38 23.03 12.03
CA TRP A 7 -12.56 21.71 11.44
C TRP A 7 -11.42 21.47 10.45
N LEU A 8 -10.40 20.72 10.90
CA LEU A 8 -9.39 20.17 10.00
C LEU A 8 -9.90 18.84 9.46
N VAL A 9 -9.86 18.73 8.15
CA VAL A 9 -10.18 17.51 7.39
C VAL A 9 -9.35 16.34 7.95
N SER A 10 -9.98 15.47 8.70
CA SER A 10 -9.36 14.24 9.17
C SER A 10 -9.39 13.21 8.04
N LEU A 11 -8.32 13.15 7.29
CA LEU A 11 -7.93 11.89 6.65
C LEU A 11 -7.43 11.02 7.79
N LEU A 12 -8.19 9.95 8.11
CA LEU A 12 -7.75 8.81 8.85
C LEU A 12 -8.22 8.55 10.25
N LEU A 13 -8.63 7.32 10.31
CA LEU A 13 -8.31 6.23 11.27
C LEU A 13 -8.59 6.45 12.74
N ALA A 14 -9.51 5.63 13.07
CA ALA A 14 -10.08 5.23 14.32
C ALA A 14 -9.11 5.04 15.48
N GLY A 15 -9.51 5.55 16.62
CA GLY A 15 -9.13 5.03 17.93
C GLY A 15 -10.20 4.07 18.45
N LEU A 16 -9.78 2.95 18.95
CA LEU A 16 -10.58 1.88 19.54
C LEU A 16 -11.25 2.29 20.84
N THR A 17 -12.52 1.89 21.02
CA THR A 17 -13.03 1.50 22.32
C THR A 17 -13.77 0.19 22.19
N ALA A 18 -13.41 -0.77 23.03
CA ALA A 18 -14.00 -2.08 23.15
C ALA A 18 -15.31 -2.04 23.93
N ALA A 19 -16.30 -2.80 23.46
CA ALA A 19 -17.41 -3.25 24.31
C ALA A 19 -17.77 -4.69 23.99
N CYS A 20 -17.82 -5.51 25.03
CA CYS A 20 -18.24 -6.91 25.04
C CYS A 20 -19.73 -7.10 24.79
N GLY A 21 -20.12 -8.23 24.21
CA GLY A 21 -21.53 -8.70 24.18
C GLY A 21 -21.74 -9.99 23.40
N GLN A 22 -21.67 -11.06 24.11
CA GLN A 22 -22.36 -12.37 24.10
C GLN A 22 -22.96 -13.04 22.86
N ASN A 23 -22.69 -14.33 22.82
CA ASN A 23 -23.08 -15.49 21.99
C ASN A 23 -24.55 -15.69 21.68
N ALA A 24 -24.82 -16.22 20.48
CA ALA A 24 -25.88 -17.21 20.26
C ALA A 24 -25.46 -18.22 19.18
N LYS A 25 -25.53 -19.51 19.52
CA LYS A 25 -25.36 -20.68 18.65
C LYS A 25 -26.65 -20.93 17.89
N THR A 26 -26.54 -21.32 16.63
CA THR A 26 -27.56 -22.19 16.00
C THR A 26 -26.89 -23.11 14.97
N GLU A 27 -27.19 -24.40 15.11
CA GLU A 27 -26.84 -25.51 14.24
C GLU A 27 -27.67 -25.45 12.96
N ALA A 28 -27.12 -25.88 11.83
CA ALA A 28 -27.90 -26.28 10.67
C ALA A 28 -27.23 -27.43 9.92
N THR A 29 -28.07 -28.39 9.66
CA THR A 29 -27.93 -29.69 9.06
C THR A 29 -27.55 -29.69 7.57
N ALA A 30 -26.80 -30.71 7.18
CA ALA A 30 -26.37 -31.03 5.82
C ALA A 30 -27.46 -31.66 4.96
N THR A 31 -27.49 -31.37 3.65
CA THR A 31 -28.01 -32.27 2.61
C THR A 31 -27.28 -32.11 1.27
N SER A 32 -26.75 -33.21 0.84
CA SER A 32 -26.46 -33.83 -0.48
C SER A 32 -26.46 -33.03 -1.79
N GLY A 33 -25.32 -33.05 -2.49
CA GLY A 33 -25.14 -33.73 -3.80
C GLY A 33 -25.68 -33.03 -5.05
N SER A 34 -24.79 -32.41 -5.84
CA SER A 34 -24.92 -32.43 -7.30
C SER A 34 -23.52 -32.44 -7.94
N GLN A 35 -23.29 -33.36 -8.88
CA GLN A 35 -22.09 -33.48 -9.69
C GLN A 35 -21.95 -32.25 -10.57
N ALA A 36 -20.85 -31.54 -10.41
CA ALA A 36 -20.43 -30.46 -11.31
C ALA A 36 -19.68 -31.03 -12.52
N ALA A 37 -20.08 -30.63 -13.71
CA ALA A 37 -19.39 -30.93 -14.95
C ALA A 37 -17.92 -30.44 -14.90
N ALA A 38 -17.02 -31.26 -15.40
CA ALA A 38 -15.59 -30.94 -15.50
C ALA A 38 -15.41 -29.68 -16.39
N GLY A 39 -14.96 -28.59 -15.79
CA GLY A 39 -14.52 -27.39 -16.50
C GLY A 39 -13.25 -27.66 -17.31
N PRO A 40 -12.89 -26.81 -18.28
CA PRO A 40 -11.74 -27.02 -19.14
C PRO A 40 -10.46 -27.12 -18.31
N ALA A 41 -9.65 -28.11 -18.62
CA ALA A 41 -8.35 -28.36 -17.98
C ALA A 41 -7.52 -27.06 -17.92
N ALA A 42 -7.01 -26.73 -16.73
CA ALA A 42 -6.14 -25.59 -16.52
C ALA A 42 -4.97 -25.65 -17.52
N ARG A 43 -4.97 -24.76 -18.52
CA ARG A 43 -3.78 -24.52 -19.32
C ARG A 43 -2.75 -23.90 -18.39
N ALA A 44 -1.74 -24.66 -18.04
CA ALA A 44 -0.52 -24.11 -17.49
C ALA A 44 0.00 -23.12 -18.55
N ALA A 45 -0.15 -21.82 -18.32
CA ALA A 45 0.60 -20.82 -19.05
C ALA A 45 2.07 -21.26 -18.91
N GLY A 46 2.74 -21.53 -20.04
CA GLY A 46 4.10 -22.03 -20.04
C GLY A 46 4.96 -21.08 -19.21
N ASP A 47 5.59 -21.60 -18.18
CA ASP A 47 6.57 -20.87 -17.38
C ASP A 47 7.77 -20.56 -18.28
N THR A 48 7.73 -19.45 -18.99
CA THR A 48 8.81 -18.98 -19.85
C THR A 48 9.97 -18.38 -19.06
N SER A 49 9.81 -18.18 -17.73
CA SER A 49 10.80 -17.49 -16.89
C SER A 49 11.85 -18.43 -16.27
N GLY A 50 11.65 -19.74 -16.33
CA GLY A 50 12.51 -20.71 -15.62
C GLY A 50 12.42 -20.62 -14.09
N LEU A 51 11.62 -19.69 -13.57
CA LEU A 51 11.36 -19.50 -12.15
C LEU A 51 10.16 -20.36 -11.76
N GLY A 52 10.35 -21.65 -11.57
CA GLY A 52 9.30 -22.52 -11.05
C GLY A 52 8.60 -21.87 -9.85
N LYS A 53 7.38 -21.40 -10.04
CA LYS A 53 6.61 -20.75 -8.97
C LYS A 53 6.28 -21.79 -7.90
N LYS A 54 7.07 -21.84 -6.83
CA LYS A 54 6.79 -22.68 -5.68
C LYS A 54 5.50 -22.18 -5.01
N PRO A 55 4.65 -23.06 -4.47
CA PRO A 55 3.55 -22.64 -3.63
C PRO A 55 4.06 -21.71 -2.52
N GLY A 56 3.40 -20.54 -2.32
CA GLY A 56 3.80 -19.59 -1.28
C GLY A 56 5.07 -18.78 -1.59
N TRP A 57 5.49 -18.68 -2.85
CA TRP A 57 6.69 -17.92 -3.26
C TRP A 57 6.69 -16.46 -2.78
N TRP A 58 5.51 -15.87 -2.61
CA TRP A 58 5.34 -14.50 -2.14
C TRP A 58 5.80 -14.29 -0.68
N LYS A 59 5.91 -15.33 0.11
CA LYS A 59 6.39 -15.25 1.50
C LYS A 59 7.87 -14.85 1.59
N GLU A 60 8.66 -15.23 0.60
CA GLU A 60 10.10 -15.02 0.59
C GLU A 60 10.55 -13.83 -0.28
N THR A 61 9.64 -13.24 -1.04
CA THR A 61 9.95 -12.10 -1.89
C THR A 61 10.03 -10.80 -1.07
N VAL A 62 10.75 -9.82 -1.60
CA VAL A 62 10.63 -8.41 -1.23
C VAL A 62 9.91 -7.73 -2.37
N VAL A 63 8.80 -7.05 -2.07
CA VAL A 63 8.01 -6.32 -3.05
C VAL A 63 8.49 -4.87 -3.09
N TYR A 64 8.76 -4.38 -4.29
CA TYR A 64 9.10 -2.98 -4.55
C TYR A 64 7.93 -2.32 -5.25
N GLN A 65 7.25 -1.41 -4.57
CA GLN A 65 6.18 -0.63 -5.16
C GLN A 65 6.77 0.47 -6.04
N LEU A 66 6.38 0.50 -7.29
CA LEU A 66 6.87 1.43 -8.30
C LEU A 66 5.72 2.31 -8.81
N TYR A 67 5.93 3.64 -8.75
CA TYR A 67 5.01 4.64 -9.26
C TYR A 67 5.48 5.08 -10.67
N PRO A 68 4.83 4.61 -11.76
CA PRO A 68 5.34 4.75 -13.13
C PRO A 68 5.64 6.20 -13.51
N ARG A 69 4.70 7.10 -13.25
CA ARG A 69 4.74 8.52 -13.61
C ARG A 69 5.97 9.26 -13.09
N SER A 70 6.61 8.74 -12.05
CA SER A 70 7.74 9.40 -11.36
C SER A 70 9.03 8.59 -11.34
N PHE A 71 9.09 7.44 -12.03
CA PHE A 71 10.28 6.59 -11.94
C PHE A 71 11.35 6.98 -12.95
N GLN A 72 11.04 6.96 -14.25
CA GLN A 72 11.93 7.41 -15.34
C GLN A 72 11.11 7.80 -16.55
N ASP A 73 11.36 8.98 -17.08
CA ASP A 73 10.84 9.46 -18.35
C ASP A 73 11.82 9.09 -19.48
N SER A 74 11.35 8.46 -20.53
CA SER A 74 12.16 8.04 -21.68
C SER A 74 12.03 8.94 -22.89
N ASN A 75 10.95 9.75 -22.98
CA ASN A 75 10.61 10.54 -24.17
C ASN A 75 10.79 12.05 -23.98
N GLY A 76 10.99 12.52 -22.75
CA GLY A 76 11.26 13.92 -22.41
C GLY A 76 10.01 14.78 -22.23
N ASP A 77 8.83 14.18 -22.05
CA ASP A 77 7.58 14.91 -21.82
C ASP A 77 7.35 15.31 -20.36
N GLY A 78 8.22 14.85 -19.46
CA GLY A 78 8.16 15.13 -18.03
C GLY A 78 7.39 14.10 -17.21
N ILE A 79 6.89 13.04 -17.85
CA ILE A 79 6.12 11.96 -17.25
C ILE A 79 6.90 10.65 -17.40
N GLY A 80 7.08 9.91 -16.31
CA GLY A 80 7.69 8.58 -16.36
C GLY A 80 6.80 7.58 -17.12
N ASP A 81 7.43 6.65 -17.84
CA ASP A 81 6.76 5.74 -18.76
C ASP A 81 7.31 4.30 -18.69
N LEU A 82 6.66 3.35 -19.38
CA LEU A 82 7.03 1.93 -19.37
C LEU A 82 8.43 1.68 -19.97
N LYS A 83 8.83 2.41 -21.01
CA LYS A 83 10.18 2.32 -21.59
C LYS A 83 11.23 2.85 -20.61
N GLY A 84 10.91 3.92 -19.88
CA GLY A 84 11.74 4.43 -18.82
C GLY A 84 11.96 3.37 -17.72
N ILE A 85 10.91 2.67 -17.29
CA ILE A 85 11.03 1.55 -16.35
C ILE A 85 11.89 0.43 -16.94
N THR A 86 11.64 0.06 -18.19
CA THR A 86 12.41 -0.98 -18.91
C THR A 86 13.90 -0.65 -18.94
N SER A 87 14.26 0.62 -19.15
CA SER A 87 15.65 1.09 -19.14
C SER A 87 16.36 0.94 -17.77
N ARG A 88 15.60 0.76 -16.69
CA ARG A 88 16.07 0.67 -15.30
C ARG A 88 15.94 -0.74 -14.68
N LEU A 89 15.64 -1.75 -15.47
CA LEU A 89 15.46 -3.13 -14.97
C LEU A 89 16.72 -3.71 -14.32
N ASP A 90 17.91 -3.36 -14.79
CA ASP A 90 19.16 -3.81 -14.18
C ASP A 90 19.39 -3.17 -12.81
N TYR A 91 18.98 -1.90 -12.65
CA TYR A 91 18.94 -1.28 -11.32
C TYR A 91 18.01 -2.04 -10.38
N LEU A 92 16.76 -2.31 -10.78
CA LEU A 92 15.80 -3.06 -9.98
C LEU A 92 16.36 -4.46 -9.62
N LYS A 93 16.99 -5.14 -10.57
CA LYS A 93 17.68 -6.43 -10.30
C LYS A 93 18.80 -6.27 -9.27
N SER A 94 19.57 -5.19 -9.34
CA SER A 94 20.69 -4.94 -8.42
C SER A 94 20.28 -4.69 -6.98
N LEU A 95 19.01 -4.30 -6.75
CA LEU A 95 18.45 -4.15 -5.39
C LEU A 95 18.26 -5.50 -4.68
N GLY A 96 18.14 -6.60 -5.43
CA GLY A 96 17.83 -7.92 -4.88
C GLY A 96 16.34 -8.19 -4.65
N ILE A 97 15.46 -7.28 -5.10
CA ILE A 97 14.00 -7.47 -5.00
C ILE A 97 13.53 -8.62 -5.88
N GLY A 98 12.47 -9.31 -5.47
CA GLY A 98 11.90 -10.42 -6.23
C GLY A 98 10.60 -10.08 -6.95
N THR A 99 9.98 -8.95 -6.62
CA THR A 99 8.67 -8.57 -7.15
C THR A 99 8.56 -7.05 -7.26
N VAL A 100 8.01 -6.57 -8.37
CA VAL A 100 7.55 -5.19 -8.53
C VAL A 100 6.02 -5.17 -8.42
N TRP A 101 5.49 -4.31 -7.57
CA TRP A 101 4.11 -3.87 -7.63
C TRP A 101 4.06 -2.55 -8.41
N LEU A 102 3.43 -2.58 -9.57
CA LEU A 102 3.27 -1.45 -10.46
C LEU A 102 1.93 -0.76 -10.18
N ASN A 103 1.96 0.52 -9.80
CA ASN A 103 0.74 1.32 -9.67
C ASN A 103 -0.01 1.40 -11.00
N PRO A 104 -1.31 1.78 -11.03
CA PRO A 104 -2.15 1.65 -12.21
C PRO A 104 -1.54 2.28 -13.47
N ILE A 105 -1.56 1.50 -14.56
CA ILE A 105 -1.09 1.93 -15.90
C ILE A 105 -2.21 1.84 -16.95
N TYR A 106 -3.42 1.56 -16.52
CA TYR A 106 -4.60 1.41 -17.36
C TYR A 106 -5.04 2.73 -17.99
N GLY A 107 -5.83 2.67 -19.04
CA GLY A 107 -6.48 3.86 -19.62
C GLY A 107 -7.24 4.63 -18.54
N SER A 108 -6.88 5.90 -18.33
CA SER A 108 -7.45 6.77 -17.29
C SER A 108 -7.40 8.22 -17.72
N PRO A 109 -8.42 9.05 -17.40
CA PRO A 109 -8.37 10.50 -17.56
C PRO A 109 -7.53 11.19 -16.46
N ASN A 110 -7.00 10.42 -15.49
CA ASN A 110 -6.04 10.86 -14.49
C ASN A 110 -6.58 11.88 -13.46
N ASP A 111 -7.85 11.76 -13.06
CA ASP A 111 -8.43 12.57 -11.97
C ASP A 111 -7.80 12.22 -10.62
N ASP A 112 -7.57 10.93 -10.36
CA ASP A 112 -6.91 10.39 -9.17
C ASP A 112 -5.65 9.60 -9.53
N ASN A 113 -4.78 10.19 -10.34
CA ASN A 113 -3.47 9.65 -10.69
C ASN A 113 -3.48 8.19 -11.18
N GLY A 114 -4.47 7.83 -12.03
CA GLY A 114 -4.60 6.51 -12.63
C GLY A 114 -5.59 5.57 -11.93
N TYR A 115 -6.07 5.92 -10.74
CA TYR A 115 -7.07 5.12 -10.02
C TYR A 115 -8.51 5.34 -10.52
N ASP A 116 -8.74 6.27 -11.45
CA ASP A 116 -9.99 6.47 -12.18
C ASP A 116 -9.91 5.81 -13.56
N ILE A 117 -10.16 4.49 -13.63
CA ILE A 117 -9.92 3.68 -14.82
C ILE A 117 -11.06 3.81 -15.82
N SER A 118 -10.74 4.25 -17.05
CA SER A 118 -11.67 4.34 -18.17
C SER A 118 -11.61 3.15 -19.15
N ASP A 119 -10.50 2.40 -19.15
CA ASP A 119 -10.35 1.14 -19.88
C ASP A 119 -9.34 0.21 -19.16
N TYR A 120 -9.85 -0.91 -18.64
CA TYR A 120 -9.05 -1.89 -17.91
C TYR A 120 -8.11 -2.74 -18.78
N ARG A 121 -8.25 -2.69 -20.12
CA ARG A 121 -7.47 -3.51 -21.06
C ARG A 121 -6.56 -2.68 -21.97
N ALA A 122 -6.55 -1.36 -21.79
CA ALA A 122 -5.66 -0.44 -22.50
C ALA A 122 -4.57 0.08 -21.55
N ILE A 123 -3.43 0.44 -22.11
CA ILE A 123 -2.39 1.21 -21.40
C ILE A 123 -2.71 2.70 -21.56
N MET A 124 -2.54 3.46 -20.48
CA MET A 124 -2.64 4.92 -20.51
C MET A 124 -1.62 5.50 -21.50
N THR A 125 -2.05 6.41 -22.35
CA THR A 125 -1.20 6.97 -23.41
C THR A 125 0.07 7.64 -22.91
N ASP A 126 0.02 8.25 -21.72
CA ASP A 126 1.19 8.83 -21.05
C ASP A 126 2.27 7.78 -20.74
N PHE A 127 1.88 6.51 -20.58
CA PHE A 127 2.81 5.44 -20.19
C PHE A 127 3.30 4.60 -21.37
N GLY A 128 2.69 4.75 -22.55
CA GLY A 128 3.09 4.01 -23.73
C GLY A 128 2.00 3.09 -24.28
N THR A 129 2.39 1.93 -24.77
CA THR A 129 1.54 0.99 -25.48
C THR A 129 1.50 -0.38 -24.81
N MET A 130 0.61 -1.26 -25.29
CA MET A 130 0.57 -2.67 -24.86
C MET A 130 1.87 -3.41 -25.25
N ALA A 131 2.52 -3.04 -26.36
CA ALA A 131 3.81 -3.62 -26.73
C ALA A 131 4.92 -3.23 -25.76
N ASP A 132 4.92 -1.98 -25.27
CA ASP A 132 5.87 -1.52 -24.24
C ASP A 132 5.65 -2.25 -22.91
N PHE A 133 4.39 -2.58 -22.58
CA PHE A 133 4.07 -3.41 -21.42
C PHE A 133 4.59 -4.85 -21.59
N ASP A 134 4.38 -5.44 -22.76
CA ASP A 134 4.85 -6.81 -23.03
C ASP A 134 6.39 -6.88 -22.98
N GLU A 135 7.11 -5.87 -23.47
CA GLU A 135 8.56 -5.74 -23.37
C GLU A 135 9.01 -5.62 -21.89
N LEU A 136 8.35 -4.77 -21.11
CA LEU A 136 8.62 -4.60 -19.68
C LEU A 136 8.45 -5.92 -18.92
N LEU A 137 7.33 -6.62 -19.13
CA LEU A 137 7.02 -7.88 -18.47
C LEU A 137 8.07 -8.96 -18.81
N GLN A 138 8.42 -9.10 -20.09
CA GLN A 138 9.48 -10.02 -20.52
C GLN A 138 10.83 -9.65 -19.90
N GLY A 139 11.17 -8.37 -19.90
CA GLY A 139 12.41 -7.85 -19.31
C GLY A 139 12.51 -8.11 -17.80
N MET A 140 11.42 -7.98 -17.07
CA MET A 140 11.34 -8.33 -15.64
C MET A 140 11.53 -9.84 -15.44
N HIS A 141 10.78 -10.66 -16.16
CA HIS A 141 10.86 -12.11 -16.04
C HIS A 141 12.25 -12.66 -16.39
N ALA A 142 12.89 -12.11 -17.43
CA ALA A 142 14.27 -12.47 -17.79
C ALA A 142 15.29 -12.21 -16.67
N ARG A 143 14.98 -11.27 -15.76
CA ARG A 143 15.79 -10.94 -14.58
C ARG A 143 15.33 -11.63 -13.30
N GLY A 144 14.30 -12.45 -13.36
CA GLY A 144 13.72 -13.13 -12.22
C GLY A 144 12.85 -12.22 -11.34
N ILE A 145 12.42 -11.08 -11.84
CA ILE A 145 11.52 -10.16 -11.17
C ILE A 145 10.08 -10.46 -11.60
N LYS A 146 9.19 -10.58 -10.63
CA LYS A 146 7.75 -10.81 -10.84
C LYS A 146 7.01 -9.48 -10.90
N LEU A 147 5.89 -9.44 -11.65
CA LEU A 147 5.04 -8.27 -11.78
C LEU A 147 3.68 -8.46 -11.13
N VAL A 148 3.34 -7.58 -10.20
CA VAL A 148 2.02 -7.46 -9.57
C VAL A 148 1.39 -6.15 -10.02
N MET A 149 0.13 -6.20 -10.49
CA MET A 149 -0.62 -5.03 -10.93
C MET A 149 -1.72 -4.67 -9.95
N ASP A 150 -2.14 -3.40 -9.94
CA ASP A 150 -3.34 -2.98 -9.21
C ASP A 150 -4.61 -3.55 -9.87
N LEU A 151 -5.56 -4.00 -9.06
CA LEU A 151 -6.92 -4.33 -9.46
C LEU A 151 -7.87 -3.34 -8.81
N VAL A 152 -8.24 -2.29 -9.55
CA VAL A 152 -9.08 -1.19 -9.07
C VAL A 152 -10.52 -1.47 -9.50
N VAL A 153 -11.30 -2.13 -8.66
CA VAL A 153 -12.65 -2.62 -9.01
C VAL A 153 -13.72 -2.28 -7.98
N ASN A 154 -13.41 -1.39 -7.03
CA ASN A 154 -14.44 -0.75 -6.21
C ASN A 154 -15.23 0.28 -7.02
N HIS A 155 -14.58 0.94 -7.97
CA HIS A 155 -15.13 2.00 -8.83
C HIS A 155 -14.49 1.95 -10.22
N SER A 156 -15.04 2.67 -11.18
CA SER A 156 -14.40 2.98 -12.46
C SER A 156 -14.31 4.48 -12.64
N SER A 157 -13.68 4.95 -13.73
CA SER A 157 -13.84 6.35 -14.15
C SER A 157 -15.28 6.65 -14.58
N ASP A 158 -15.74 7.89 -14.40
CA ASP A 158 -16.98 8.39 -15.02
C ASP A 158 -16.85 8.47 -16.56
N GLU A 159 -15.63 8.32 -17.08
CA GLU A 159 -15.35 8.21 -18.52
C GLU A 159 -15.30 6.76 -19.04
N HIS A 160 -15.46 5.76 -18.18
CA HIS A 160 -15.58 4.37 -18.61
C HIS A 160 -16.82 4.15 -19.49
N ALA A 161 -16.71 3.33 -20.54
CA ALA A 161 -17.81 3.06 -21.46
C ALA A 161 -19.07 2.56 -20.76
N TRP A 162 -18.95 1.74 -19.73
CA TRP A 162 -20.07 1.27 -18.91
C TRP A 162 -20.80 2.44 -18.24
N PHE A 163 -20.07 3.38 -17.63
CA PHE A 163 -20.71 4.50 -16.94
C PHE A 163 -21.33 5.50 -17.91
N LYS A 164 -20.64 5.82 -19.01
CA LYS A 164 -21.20 6.67 -20.08
C LYS A 164 -22.54 6.13 -20.59
N SER A 165 -22.62 4.81 -20.81
CA SER A 165 -23.87 4.16 -21.19
C SER A 165 -24.90 4.16 -20.04
N ALA A 166 -24.49 3.85 -18.80
CA ALA A 166 -25.38 3.80 -17.62
C ALA A 166 -26.03 5.15 -17.32
N ARG A 167 -25.34 6.26 -17.52
CA ARG A 167 -25.87 7.62 -17.31
C ARG A 167 -26.64 8.17 -18.50
N ALA A 168 -26.53 7.55 -19.68
CA ALA A 168 -27.28 7.98 -20.86
C ALA A 168 -28.78 7.56 -20.78
N SER A 169 -29.08 6.43 -20.13
CA SER A 169 -30.45 5.94 -20.00
C SER A 169 -30.63 5.05 -18.76
N ARG A 170 -31.80 5.14 -18.13
CA ARG A 170 -32.22 4.22 -17.05
C ARG A 170 -32.41 2.78 -17.52
N THR A 171 -32.57 2.56 -18.83
CA THR A 171 -32.73 1.24 -19.46
C THR A 171 -31.44 0.72 -20.08
N SER A 172 -30.32 1.37 -19.86
CA SER A 172 -29.00 0.91 -20.32
C SER A 172 -28.70 -0.49 -19.78
N PRO A 173 -28.11 -1.40 -20.58
CA PRO A 173 -27.68 -2.71 -20.09
C PRO A 173 -26.59 -2.63 -19.03
N TYR A 174 -25.93 -1.48 -18.89
CA TYR A 174 -24.91 -1.20 -17.87
C TYR A 174 -25.45 -0.41 -16.68
N ARG A 175 -26.76 -0.11 -16.64
CA ARG A 175 -27.33 0.69 -15.55
C ARG A 175 -27.02 0.08 -14.19
N ASP A 176 -27.25 -1.20 -14.02
CA ASP A 176 -27.07 -1.92 -12.77
C ASP A 176 -25.61 -2.31 -12.48
N TYR A 177 -24.64 -1.87 -13.30
CA TYR A 177 -23.21 -1.98 -12.98
C TYR A 177 -22.77 -0.96 -11.94
N TYR A 178 -23.62 0.06 -11.66
CA TYR A 178 -23.37 1.11 -10.70
C TYR A 178 -24.53 1.25 -9.72
N TYR A 179 -24.29 1.89 -8.59
CA TYR A 179 -25.33 2.17 -7.61
C TYR A 179 -26.02 3.49 -7.94
N TRP A 180 -27.36 3.43 -8.02
CA TRP A 180 -28.19 4.58 -8.33
C TRP A 180 -29.30 4.76 -7.32
N TRP A 181 -29.55 6.01 -6.94
CA TRP A 181 -30.69 6.43 -6.13
C TRP A 181 -31.62 7.30 -6.97
N PRO A 182 -32.83 6.86 -7.35
CA PRO A 182 -33.77 7.63 -8.12
C PRO A 182 -34.24 8.87 -7.34
N ALA A 183 -34.26 10.06 -7.99
CA ALA A 183 -34.63 11.31 -7.32
C ALA A 183 -36.09 11.34 -6.83
N GLU A 184 -36.94 10.54 -7.45
CA GLU A 184 -38.34 10.35 -7.02
C GLU A 184 -38.49 9.68 -5.63
N LYS A 185 -37.45 9.02 -5.15
CA LYS A 185 -37.36 8.49 -3.78
C LYS A 185 -36.95 9.54 -2.74
N GLY A 186 -36.73 10.79 -3.17
CA GLY A 186 -36.25 11.85 -2.30
C GLY A 186 -34.71 11.84 -2.14
N THR A 187 -34.23 12.52 -1.09
CA THR A 187 -32.81 12.62 -0.79
C THR A 187 -32.21 11.26 -0.46
N PRO A 188 -31.08 10.86 -1.07
CA PRO A 188 -30.45 9.60 -0.73
C PRO A 188 -29.93 9.59 0.72
N PRO A 189 -29.84 8.42 1.37
CA PRO A 189 -29.30 8.29 2.71
C PRO A 189 -27.86 8.81 2.80
N ALA A 190 -27.54 9.51 3.88
CA ALA A 190 -26.24 10.14 4.05
C ALA A 190 -25.09 9.12 3.91
N ARG A 191 -24.13 9.46 3.05
CA ARG A 191 -22.86 8.75 2.86
C ARG A 191 -21.75 9.78 2.65
N TYR A 192 -20.58 9.49 3.19
CA TYR A 192 -19.39 10.36 3.06
C TYR A 192 -18.47 9.88 1.95
N SER A 193 -17.88 10.85 1.25
CA SER A 193 -16.85 10.62 0.22
C SER A 193 -15.47 11.05 0.74
N THR A 194 -14.44 10.31 0.35
CA THR A 194 -13.05 10.59 0.72
C THR A 194 -12.55 11.89 0.08
N PHE A 195 -12.84 12.12 -1.21
CA PHE A 195 -12.24 13.19 -2.00
C PHE A 195 -13.21 14.31 -2.40
N ASP A 196 -14.51 14.15 -2.19
CA ASP A 196 -15.45 15.21 -2.53
C ASP A 196 -15.30 16.42 -1.61
N VAL A 197 -15.35 17.63 -2.17
CA VAL A 197 -15.21 18.90 -1.42
C VAL A 197 -16.30 19.06 -0.35
N LYS A 198 -17.52 18.60 -0.64
CA LYS A 198 -18.67 18.66 0.27
C LYS A 198 -18.80 17.39 1.14
N LYS A 199 -17.84 16.45 1.01
CA LYS A 199 -17.86 15.17 1.70
C LYS A 199 -19.10 14.31 1.43
N ASN A 200 -19.86 14.60 0.37
CA ASN A 200 -21.04 13.84 -0.01
C ASN A 200 -20.68 12.74 -1.03
N ALA A 201 -21.10 11.50 -0.78
CA ALA A 201 -20.85 10.39 -1.68
C ALA A 201 -21.93 10.20 -2.75
N TRP A 202 -22.89 11.11 -2.87
CA TRP A 202 -23.94 11.05 -3.88
C TRP A 202 -23.88 12.24 -4.83
N GLN A 203 -23.70 11.98 -6.12
CA GLN A 203 -23.69 12.99 -7.16
C GLN A 203 -24.97 12.89 -8.00
N TYR A 204 -25.70 14.02 -8.12
CA TYR A 204 -26.89 14.09 -8.96
C TYR A 204 -26.53 14.04 -10.45
N ASP A 205 -27.22 13.18 -11.20
CA ASP A 205 -27.15 13.03 -12.65
C ASP A 205 -28.46 13.50 -13.29
N ALA A 206 -28.40 14.69 -13.89
CA ALA A 206 -29.58 15.35 -14.45
C ALA A 206 -30.25 14.56 -15.62
N PRO A 207 -29.50 13.93 -16.54
CA PRO A 207 -30.11 13.19 -17.65
C PRO A 207 -31.05 12.07 -17.18
N THR A 208 -30.69 11.33 -16.14
CA THR A 208 -31.49 10.22 -15.63
C THR A 208 -32.27 10.54 -14.38
N LYS A 209 -32.19 11.79 -13.87
CA LYS A 209 -32.85 12.23 -12.62
C LYS A 209 -32.60 11.25 -11.47
N SER A 210 -31.33 10.88 -11.27
CA SER A 210 -30.89 9.94 -10.25
C SER A 210 -29.60 10.44 -9.61
N TYR A 211 -29.25 9.92 -8.44
CA TYR A 211 -27.95 10.11 -7.84
C TYR A 211 -27.13 8.84 -8.03
N TYR A 212 -25.84 8.94 -8.38
CA TYR A 212 -24.92 7.82 -8.33
C TYR A 212 -24.01 7.89 -7.12
N LEU A 213 -23.59 6.74 -6.64
CA LEU A 213 -22.69 6.61 -5.50
C LEU A 213 -21.22 6.77 -5.93
N HIS A 214 -20.42 7.48 -5.12
CA HIS A 214 -18.97 7.56 -5.25
C HIS A 214 -18.31 7.71 -3.87
N TYR A 215 -17.68 6.66 -3.36
CA TYR A 215 -16.97 6.73 -2.08
C TYR A 215 -15.68 7.54 -2.17
N PHE A 216 -15.13 7.69 -3.37
CA PHE A 216 -13.96 8.52 -3.68
C PHE A 216 -14.36 9.80 -4.44
N SER A 217 -13.64 10.16 -5.50
CA SER A 217 -13.99 11.33 -6.31
C SER A 217 -15.36 11.13 -7.01
N LYS A 218 -16.08 12.23 -7.26
CA LYS A 218 -17.28 12.20 -8.11
C LYS A 218 -17.02 11.67 -9.52
N LYS A 219 -15.73 11.62 -9.93
CA LYS A 219 -15.29 11.02 -11.18
C LYS A 219 -15.00 9.51 -11.06
N GLN A 220 -15.22 8.92 -9.89
CA GLN A 220 -15.01 7.51 -9.58
C GLN A 220 -16.32 6.86 -9.11
N PRO A 221 -17.32 6.65 -10.01
CA PRO A 221 -18.58 6.01 -9.63
C PRO A 221 -18.37 4.57 -9.17
N ASP A 222 -19.01 4.21 -8.05
CA ASP A 222 -18.85 2.91 -7.40
C ASP A 222 -19.56 1.80 -8.15
N LEU A 223 -18.84 0.70 -8.37
CA LEU A 223 -19.32 -0.50 -9.06
C LEU A 223 -20.20 -1.36 -8.14
N ASN A 224 -21.30 -1.88 -8.71
CA ASN A 224 -22.30 -2.68 -8.01
C ASN A 224 -21.95 -4.17 -8.02
N TRP A 225 -21.19 -4.62 -7.05
CA TRP A 225 -20.81 -6.03 -6.91
C TRP A 225 -21.97 -7.00 -6.61
N ASN A 226 -23.15 -6.50 -6.25
CA ASN A 226 -24.34 -7.35 -6.17
C ASN A 226 -24.75 -7.89 -7.55
N ASN A 227 -24.34 -7.21 -8.64
CA ASN A 227 -24.65 -7.64 -10.00
C ASN A 227 -23.68 -8.74 -10.48
N PRO A 228 -24.13 -9.98 -10.71
CA PRO A 228 -23.26 -11.07 -11.14
C PRO A 228 -22.63 -10.83 -12.53
N LYS A 229 -23.27 -10.06 -13.42
CA LYS A 229 -22.68 -9.72 -14.72
C LYS A 229 -21.47 -8.82 -14.56
N LEU A 230 -21.51 -7.85 -13.63
CA LEU A 230 -20.35 -7.03 -13.32
C LEU A 230 -19.20 -7.89 -12.79
N ARG A 231 -19.47 -8.81 -11.85
CA ARG A 231 -18.41 -9.70 -11.32
C ARG A 231 -17.76 -10.52 -12.44
N GLN A 232 -18.54 -11.05 -13.39
CA GLN A 232 -17.96 -11.75 -14.55
C GLN A 232 -17.07 -10.85 -15.42
N GLU A 233 -17.43 -9.59 -15.62
CA GLU A 233 -16.54 -8.64 -16.33
C GLU A 233 -15.24 -8.40 -15.56
N VAL A 234 -15.29 -8.27 -14.23
CA VAL A 234 -14.09 -8.17 -13.39
C VAL A 234 -13.23 -9.43 -13.54
N TYR A 235 -13.84 -10.62 -13.50
CA TYR A 235 -13.09 -11.87 -13.68
C TYR A 235 -12.50 -12.00 -15.09
N ASN A 236 -13.17 -11.48 -16.12
CA ASN A 236 -12.63 -11.41 -17.49
C ASN A 236 -11.44 -10.44 -17.59
N ILE A 237 -11.46 -9.32 -16.85
CA ILE A 237 -10.31 -8.40 -16.75
C ILE A 237 -9.13 -9.11 -16.07
N MET A 238 -9.38 -9.80 -14.96
CA MET A 238 -8.33 -10.54 -14.25
C MET A 238 -7.71 -11.64 -15.12
N ARG A 239 -8.53 -12.41 -15.85
CA ARG A 239 -8.03 -13.44 -16.79
C ARG A 239 -7.20 -12.82 -17.90
N PHE A 240 -7.63 -11.71 -18.48
CA PHE A 240 -6.89 -11.02 -19.53
C PHE A 240 -5.45 -10.71 -19.11
N TRP A 241 -5.24 -10.15 -17.91
CA TRP A 241 -3.90 -9.82 -17.42
C TRP A 241 -3.13 -11.06 -16.94
N ALA A 242 -3.81 -12.03 -16.34
CA ALA A 242 -3.20 -13.31 -15.95
C ALA A 242 -2.72 -14.10 -17.17
N ASP A 243 -3.50 -14.12 -18.26
CA ASP A 243 -3.12 -14.76 -19.53
C ASP A 243 -1.96 -14.05 -20.22
N LYS A 244 -1.78 -12.74 -20.01
CA LYS A 244 -0.57 -12.00 -20.43
C LYS A 244 0.67 -12.39 -19.63
N GLY A 245 0.51 -13.03 -18.48
CA GLY A 245 1.60 -13.58 -17.68
C GLY A 245 2.00 -12.75 -16.47
N ILE A 246 1.19 -11.81 -16.00
CA ILE A 246 1.47 -11.14 -14.72
C ILE A 246 1.49 -12.14 -13.57
N ASP A 247 2.10 -11.76 -12.45
CA ASP A 247 2.33 -12.65 -11.32
C ASP A 247 1.39 -12.40 -10.13
N GLY A 248 0.53 -11.39 -10.21
CA GLY A 248 -0.41 -11.13 -9.13
C GLY A 248 -1.17 -9.83 -9.22
N PHE A 249 -2.05 -9.63 -8.23
CA PHE A 249 -2.85 -8.43 -8.09
C PHE A 249 -2.72 -7.84 -6.68
N ARG A 250 -2.55 -6.52 -6.61
CA ARG A 250 -2.89 -5.73 -5.42
C ARG A 250 -4.31 -5.22 -5.60
N MET A 251 -5.19 -5.56 -4.68
CA MET A 251 -6.61 -5.27 -4.76
C MET A 251 -6.92 -3.95 -4.06
N ASP A 252 -7.14 -2.91 -4.86
CA ASP A 252 -7.41 -1.55 -4.43
C ASP A 252 -8.76 -1.42 -3.74
N ALA A 253 -8.80 -0.74 -2.59
CA ALA A 253 -10.02 -0.42 -1.85
C ALA A 253 -11.01 -1.60 -1.71
N PHE A 254 -10.51 -2.83 -1.70
CA PHE A 254 -11.33 -4.03 -1.84
C PHE A 254 -12.29 -4.24 -0.66
N GLN A 255 -11.97 -3.72 0.49
CA GLN A 255 -12.81 -3.70 1.69
C GLN A 255 -14.16 -2.98 1.47
N PHE A 256 -14.27 -2.15 0.43
CA PHE A 256 -15.46 -1.35 0.14
C PHE A 256 -16.32 -1.87 -1.03
N VAL A 257 -15.90 -2.94 -1.71
CA VAL A 257 -16.65 -3.43 -2.90
C VAL A 257 -18.04 -3.92 -2.56
N ALA A 258 -18.24 -4.50 -1.39
CA ALA A 258 -19.53 -5.01 -0.94
C ALA A 258 -20.35 -3.93 -0.25
N LYS A 259 -21.50 -3.61 -0.82
CA LYS A 259 -22.43 -2.59 -0.31
C LYS A 259 -23.84 -3.13 -0.25
N ASP A 260 -24.60 -2.77 0.80
CA ASP A 260 -26.02 -3.05 0.84
C ASP A 260 -26.73 -2.18 -0.20
N PRO A 261 -27.38 -2.77 -1.22
CA PRO A 261 -28.02 -2.02 -2.30
C PRO A 261 -29.26 -1.23 -1.86
N THR A 262 -29.77 -1.51 -0.66
CA THR A 262 -30.90 -0.76 -0.07
C THR A 262 -30.47 0.52 0.61
N PHE A 263 -29.17 0.66 0.89
CA PHE A 263 -28.58 1.81 1.57
C PHE A 263 -29.33 2.21 2.85
N PRO A 264 -29.46 1.31 3.83
CA PRO A 264 -30.16 1.63 5.06
C PRO A 264 -29.49 2.82 5.77
N PRO A 265 -30.21 3.62 6.56
CA PRO A 265 -29.62 4.63 7.42
C PRO A 265 -28.49 4.01 8.27
N MET A 266 -27.40 4.74 8.44
CA MET A 266 -26.26 4.34 9.28
C MET A 266 -26.20 5.29 10.49
N PRO A 267 -26.90 5.01 11.60
CA PRO A 267 -26.89 5.85 12.79
C PRO A 267 -25.47 6.02 13.33
N GLY A 268 -25.09 7.24 13.69
CA GLY A 268 -23.75 7.54 14.21
C GLY A 268 -22.65 7.64 13.15
N LEU A 269 -23.01 7.57 11.84
CA LEU A 269 -22.05 7.81 10.76
C LEU A 269 -21.54 9.26 10.80
N THR A 270 -20.22 9.43 10.78
CA THR A 270 -19.53 10.73 10.80
C THR A 270 -18.38 10.75 9.79
N GLU A 271 -17.85 11.95 9.52
CA GLU A 271 -16.65 12.11 8.69
C GLU A 271 -15.39 11.45 9.29
N SER A 272 -15.40 11.10 10.56
CA SER A 272 -14.25 10.48 11.23
C SER A 272 -14.32 8.95 11.28
N ASN A 273 -15.49 8.34 11.03
CA ASN A 273 -15.68 6.89 11.18
C ASN A 273 -16.23 6.18 9.94
N TYR A 274 -16.56 6.90 8.86
CA TYR A 274 -17.24 6.32 7.69
C TYR A 274 -16.43 5.21 7.02
N THR A 275 -15.11 5.31 6.95
CA THR A 275 -14.26 4.28 6.36
C THR A 275 -14.38 2.96 7.11
N ASN A 276 -14.39 2.99 8.44
CA ASN A 276 -14.63 1.80 9.26
C ASN A 276 -16.06 1.27 9.10
N ALA A 277 -17.03 2.18 8.97
CA ALA A 277 -18.44 1.80 8.81
C ALA A 277 -18.73 1.14 7.46
N TYR A 278 -17.93 1.42 6.42
CA TYR A 278 -18.09 0.83 5.09
C TYR A 278 -17.34 -0.48 4.91
N ASN A 279 -16.39 -0.80 5.81
CA ASN A 279 -15.67 -2.06 5.78
C ASN A 279 -16.60 -3.24 6.00
N HIS A 280 -16.33 -4.36 5.32
CA HIS A 280 -17.04 -5.62 5.48
C HIS A 280 -18.56 -5.51 5.23
N GLY A 281 -18.92 -4.90 4.11
CA GLY A 281 -20.29 -4.94 3.64
C GLY A 281 -20.77 -6.39 3.38
N PRO A 282 -22.09 -6.58 3.24
CA PRO A 282 -22.68 -7.90 3.05
C PRO A 282 -22.08 -8.59 1.81
N HIS A 283 -21.87 -9.91 1.92
CA HIS A 283 -21.35 -10.77 0.84
C HIS A 283 -19.89 -10.51 0.42
N LEU A 284 -19.10 -9.70 1.13
CA LEU A 284 -17.70 -9.44 0.78
C LEU A 284 -16.90 -10.75 0.62
N HIS A 285 -17.00 -11.63 1.60
CA HIS A 285 -16.29 -12.90 1.59
C HIS A 285 -16.85 -13.88 0.56
N ASP A 286 -18.16 -13.84 0.28
CA ASP A 286 -18.76 -14.64 -0.80
C ASP A 286 -18.18 -14.24 -2.16
N TYR A 287 -17.99 -12.92 -2.40
CA TYR A 287 -17.36 -12.41 -3.63
C TYR A 287 -15.88 -12.79 -3.73
N LEU A 288 -15.14 -12.78 -2.62
CA LEU A 288 -13.75 -13.22 -2.59
C LEU A 288 -13.61 -14.71 -2.89
N GLN A 289 -14.46 -15.54 -2.31
CA GLN A 289 -14.49 -16.98 -2.58
C GLN A 289 -14.95 -17.28 -4.00
N GLU A 290 -15.92 -16.55 -4.54
CA GLU A 290 -16.32 -16.63 -5.95
C GLU A 290 -15.13 -16.26 -6.86
N MET A 291 -14.45 -15.14 -6.60
CA MET A 291 -13.26 -14.72 -7.33
C MET A 291 -12.14 -15.77 -7.30
N ASN A 292 -11.92 -16.38 -6.15
CA ASN A 292 -10.93 -17.45 -6.02
C ASN A 292 -11.33 -18.65 -6.89
N ARG A 293 -12.56 -19.12 -6.80
CA ARG A 293 -13.07 -20.24 -7.58
C ARG A 293 -13.04 -19.96 -9.08
N GLU A 294 -13.43 -18.75 -9.50
CA GLU A 294 -13.55 -18.37 -10.92
C GLU A 294 -12.21 -18.02 -11.57
N VAL A 295 -11.25 -17.50 -10.80
CA VAL A 295 -9.99 -17.00 -11.36
C VAL A 295 -8.78 -17.49 -10.56
N LEU A 296 -8.64 -17.15 -9.28
CA LEU A 296 -7.35 -17.25 -8.59
C LEU A 296 -6.87 -18.69 -8.44
N SER A 297 -7.76 -19.67 -8.29
CA SER A 297 -7.42 -21.09 -8.21
C SER A 297 -6.87 -21.67 -9.52
N HIS A 298 -7.08 -20.99 -10.65
CA HIS A 298 -6.64 -21.41 -11.98
C HIS A 298 -5.27 -20.88 -12.38
N TYR A 299 -4.70 -19.94 -11.60
CA TYR A 299 -3.42 -19.30 -11.87
C TYR A 299 -2.53 -19.31 -10.63
N ARG A 300 -1.21 -19.19 -10.82
CA ARG A 300 -0.24 -19.08 -9.71
C ARG A 300 0.03 -17.61 -9.37
N LEU A 301 -1.01 -16.89 -9.01
CA LEU A 301 -0.95 -15.45 -8.71
C LEU A 301 -0.69 -15.19 -7.22
N MET A 302 0.00 -14.10 -6.93
CA MET A 302 0.02 -13.49 -5.62
C MET A 302 -1.13 -12.50 -5.51
N THR A 303 -1.82 -12.48 -4.37
CA THR A 303 -2.86 -11.49 -4.09
C THR A 303 -2.65 -10.80 -2.77
N VAL A 304 -2.80 -9.49 -2.76
CA VAL A 304 -2.76 -8.67 -1.54
C VAL A 304 -3.93 -7.69 -1.53
N ALA A 305 -4.74 -7.70 -0.47
CA ALA A 305 -5.81 -6.72 -0.31
C ALA A 305 -5.30 -5.45 0.35
N GLU A 306 -5.69 -4.31 -0.19
CA GLU A 306 -5.65 -3.06 0.54
C GLU A 306 -6.78 -3.01 1.55
N GLY A 307 -6.41 -2.77 2.81
CA GLY A 307 -7.36 -2.75 3.91
C GLY A 307 -7.68 -4.15 4.44
N ALA A 308 -7.36 -4.34 5.68
CA ALA A 308 -7.44 -5.64 6.36
C ALA A 308 -8.68 -5.75 7.27
N GLY A 309 -9.75 -5.04 6.95
CA GLY A 309 -10.86 -4.93 7.88
C GLY A 309 -10.54 -3.97 9.04
N ARG A 310 -11.28 -4.08 10.13
CA ARG A 310 -11.21 -3.18 11.29
C ARG A 310 -10.19 -3.61 12.35
N ASN A 311 -9.70 -4.83 12.27
CA ASN A 311 -8.79 -5.43 13.25
C ASN A 311 -8.11 -6.69 12.66
N PRO A 312 -7.07 -7.25 13.32
CA PRO A 312 -6.38 -8.45 12.84
C PRO A 312 -7.27 -9.69 12.69
N GLN A 313 -8.30 -9.85 13.52
CA GLN A 313 -9.22 -10.99 13.45
C GLN A 313 -10.07 -10.94 12.15
N GLU A 314 -10.55 -9.76 11.77
CA GLU A 314 -11.22 -9.58 10.49
C GLU A 314 -10.24 -9.74 9.32
N ALA A 315 -9.01 -9.25 9.46
CA ALA A 315 -7.96 -9.46 8.46
C ALA A 315 -7.67 -10.94 8.20
N MET A 316 -7.71 -11.77 9.24
CA MET A 316 -7.53 -13.22 9.11
C MET A 316 -8.58 -13.87 8.20
N LEU A 317 -9.80 -13.33 8.14
CA LEU A 317 -10.85 -13.85 7.25
C LEU A 317 -10.45 -13.78 5.77
N PHE A 318 -9.64 -12.77 5.38
CA PHE A 318 -9.17 -12.64 4.00
C PHE A 318 -8.06 -13.64 3.63
N VAL A 319 -7.25 -14.07 4.62
CA VAL A 319 -5.97 -14.73 4.35
C VAL A 319 -5.81 -16.09 5.03
N ASP A 320 -6.80 -16.56 5.77
CA ASP A 320 -6.82 -17.94 6.27
C ASP A 320 -6.90 -18.90 5.07
N PRO A 321 -5.89 -19.77 4.85
CA PRO A 321 -5.86 -20.68 3.70
C PRO A 321 -7.09 -21.57 3.56
N ALA A 322 -7.76 -21.91 4.68
CA ALA A 322 -8.96 -22.74 4.67
C ALA A 322 -10.19 -22.04 4.05
N ARG A 323 -10.14 -20.72 3.90
CA ARG A 323 -11.23 -19.94 3.34
C ARG A 323 -11.16 -19.77 1.82
N HIS A 324 -10.00 -20.06 1.23
CA HIS A 324 -9.78 -19.92 -0.21
C HIS A 324 -10.15 -18.52 -0.74
N GLU A 325 -9.60 -17.47 -0.13
CA GLU A 325 -9.78 -16.07 -0.53
C GLU A 325 -8.49 -15.50 -1.10
N LEU A 326 -7.71 -14.76 -0.30
CA LEU A 326 -6.49 -14.08 -0.75
C LEU A 326 -5.23 -14.64 -0.07
N ASN A 327 -4.06 -14.23 -0.54
CA ASN A 327 -2.79 -14.68 0.04
C ASN A 327 -2.33 -13.82 1.21
N MET A 328 -2.50 -12.52 1.12
CA MET A 328 -2.09 -11.57 2.15
C MET A 328 -2.94 -10.29 2.14
N THR A 329 -2.78 -9.50 3.17
CA THR A 329 -3.39 -8.20 3.32
C THR A 329 -2.45 -7.25 4.06
N TYR A 330 -2.64 -5.94 3.92
CA TYR A 330 -1.97 -4.94 4.73
C TYR A 330 -2.97 -4.01 5.43
N HIS A 331 -2.54 -3.46 6.52
CA HIS A 331 -3.36 -2.63 7.40
C HIS A 331 -2.85 -1.18 7.45
N PHE A 332 -3.75 -0.26 7.80
CA PHE A 332 -3.41 1.16 7.93
C PHE A 332 -3.03 1.56 9.35
N ASP A 333 -3.08 0.64 10.33
CA ASP A 333 -2.86 0.96 11.75
C ASP A 333 -1.49 1.64 11.98
N ALA A 334 -0.42 1.09 11.36
CA ALA A 334 0.93 1.64 11.53
C ALA A 334 1.09 3.04 10.96
N VAL A 335 0.53 3.31 9.77
CA VAL A 335 0.59 4.64 9.15
C VAL A 335 -0.39 5.63 9.77
N GLY A 336 -1.29 5.14 10.61
CA GLY A 336 -2.25 5.93 11.38
C GLY A 336 -1.75 6.43 12.74
N VAL A 337 -0.62 5.91 13.27
CA VAL A 337 -0.15 6.26 14.62
C VAL A 337 0.23 7.74 14.77
N GLY A 338 0.08 8.26 15.97
CA GLY A 338 0.42 9.62 16.34
C GLY A 338 -0.60 10.68 15.91
N ASP A 339 -0.43 11.90 16.40
CA ASP A 339 -1.23 13.04 15.99
C ASP A 339 -0.61 13.73 14.77
N LYS A 340 -1.22 13.54 13.61
CA LYS A 340 -0.75 14.14 12.35
C LYS A 340 -0.71 15.68 12.38
N ARG A 341 -1.48 16.31 13.25
CA ARG A 341 -1.50 17.78 13.40
C ARG A 341 -0.31 18.29 14.22
N GLN A 342 0.23 17.46 15.10
CA GLN A 342 1.37 17.80 15.97
C GLN A 342 2.69 17.22 15.45
N GLY A 343 2.67 16.40 14.40
CA GLY A 343 3.85 15.90 13.69
C GLY A 343 4.62 14.87 14.48
N GLY A 344 4.26 13.86 14.99
CA GLY A 344 5.04 12.89 15.75
C GLY A 344 4.24 11.60 16.07
N TYR A 345 4.95 10.62 16.58
CA TYR A 345 4.37 9.39 17.08
C TYR A 345 5.18 8.93 18.31
N LYS A 346 4.56 8.08 19.13
CA LYS A 346 5.26 7.40 20.21
C LYS A 346 5.70 6.02 19.73
N LEU A 347 6.95 5.64 20.00
CA LEU A 347 7.44 4.30 19.61
C LEU A 347 6.58 3.17 20.20
N SER A 348 6.01 3.37 21.39
CA SER A 348 5.08 2.44 22.01
C SER A 348 3.81 2.18 21.17
N GLU A 349 3.35 3.16 20.39
CA GLU A 349 2.20 3.01 19.50
C GLU A 349 2.54 2.04 18.36
N LEU A 350 3.69 2.22 17.70
CA LEU A 350 4.17 1.28 16.68
C LEU A 350 4.38 -0.12 17.23
N LYS A 351 5.05 -0.25 18.40
CA LYS A 351 5.25 -1.55 19.06
C LYS A 351 3.92 -2.26 19.32
N ASN A 352 2.91 -1.54 19.79
CA ASN A 352 1.59 -2.10 20.06
C ASN A 352 0.88 -2.55 18.78
N VAL A 353 0.93 -1.74 17.71
CA VAL A 353 0.33 -2.10 16.42
C VAL A 353 0.99 -3.38 15.88
N PHE A 354 2.29 -3.37 15.66
CA PHE A 354 2.98 -4.52 15.08
C PHE A 354 2.90 -5.76 16.00
N GLY A 355 3.01 -5.59 17.32
CA GLY A 355 2.87 -6.71 18.26
C GLY A 355 1.49 -7.39 18.21
N LYS A 356 0.41 -6.61 18.06
CA LYS A 356 -0.95 -7.12 17.90
C LYS A 356 -1.11 -7.92 16.61
N TRP A 357 -0.58 -7.42 15.49
CA TRP A 357 -0.63 -8.09 14.20
C TRP A 357 0.25 -9.35 14.16
N GLU A 358 1.46 -9.30 14.72
CA GLU A 358 2.34 -10.47 14.87
C GLU A 358 1.70 -11.58 15.70
N GLN A 359 1.00 -11.23 16.78
CA GLN A 359 0.31 -12.21 17.62
C GLN A 359 -0.81 -12.94 16.85
N GLU A 360 -1.62 -12.24 16.09
CA GLU A 360 -2.72 -12.83 15.32
C GLU A 360 -2.21 -13.71 14.19
N PHE A 361 -1.15 -13.27 13.49
CA PHE A 361 -0.59 -13.97 12.34
C PHE A 361 0.52 -14.97 12.68
N ALA A 362 0.75 -15.24 13.97
CA ALA A 362 1.84 -16.12 14.43
C ALA A 362 1.73 -17.56 13.92
N THR A 363 0.51 -18.08 13.74
CA THR A 363 0.29 -19.51 13.45
C THR A 363 -0.37 -19.77 12.10
N LYS A 364 -1.11 -18.82 11.56
CA LYS A 364 -1.84 -18.98 10.29
C LYS A 364 -2.01 -17.66 9.57
N GLY A 365 -2.42 -17.72 8.30
CA GLY A 365 -2.50 -16.54 7.44
C GLY A 365 -1.11 -16.04 7.04
N TRP A 366 -1.07 -14.86 6.40
CA TRP A 366 0.17 -14.19 6.05
C TRP A 366 -0.10 -12.69 5.87
N GLN A 367 0.76 -11.86 6.45
CA GLN A 367 0.65 -10.41 6.37
C GLN A 367 1.69 -9.82 5.43
N SER A 368 1.43 -8.62 4.93
CA SER A 368 2.45 -7.76 4.35
C SER A 368 2.88 -6.69 5.34
N ILE A 369 4.14 -6.30 5.27
CA ILE A 369 4.74 -5.29 6.15
C ILE A 369 5.13 -4.09 5.30
N TYR A 370 4.68 -2.89 5.67
CA TYR A 370 5.04 -1.64 5.00
C TYR A 370 5.03 -0.47 5.99
N LEU A 371 5.73 0.59 5.66
CA LEU A 371 5.72 1.86 6.38
C LEU A 371 5.30 3.04 5.47
N GLY A 372 5.47 2.90 4.17
CA GLY A 372 5.16 3.92 3.18
C GLY A 372 4.58 3.35 1.89
N SER A 373 3.92 4.20 1.13
CA SER A 373 3.34 3.91 -0.18
C SER A 373 3.11 5.23 -0.95
N HIS A 374 2.54 5.15 -2.13
CA HIS A 374 2.11 6.31 -2.91
C HIS A 374 1.00 7.15 -2.24
N ASP A 375 0.40 6.65 -1.15
CA ASP A 375 -0.66 7.33 -0.38
C ASP A 375 -0.17 7.85 0.98
N GLN A 376 1.12 7.73 1.27
CA GLN A 376 1.72 8.17 2.53
C GLN A 376 2.88 9.15 2.24
N PRO A 377 3.24 10.04 3.17
CA PRO A 377 4.48 10.81 3.04
C PRO A 377 5.70 9.88 3.08
N ARG A 378 6.88 10.38 2.70
CA ARG A 378 8.13 9.63 2.74
C ARG A 378 8.42 9.11 4.14
N ILE A 379 8.82 7.84 4.24
CA ILE A 379 9.00 7.14 5.53
C ILE A 379 10.05 7.80 6.43
N VAL A 380 11.12 8.34 5.84
CA VAL A 380 12.18 9.01 6.60
C VAL A 380 11.64 10.28 7.27
N SER A 381 10.84 11.08 6.56
CA SER A 381 10.20 12.29 7.11
C SER A 381 9.05 11.98 8.07
N ARG A 382 8.45 10.77 7.98
CA ARG A 382 7.32 10.37 8.82
C ARG A 382 7.73 9.62 10.08
N PHE A 383 8.64 8.66 9.95
CA PHE A 383 9.03 7.72 11.01
C PHE A 383 10.50 7.81 11.40
N GLY A 384 11.33 8.41 10.55
CA GLY A 384 12.75 8.65 10.77
C GLY A 384 13.03 10.07 11.23
N ASP A 385 14.19 10.56 10.79
CA ASP A 385 14.68 11.91 11.05
C ASP A 385 15.35 12.42 9.77
N ASP A 386 14.68 13.32 9.05
CA ASP A 386 15.13 13.82 7.74
C ASP A 386 16.15 14.96 7.84
N ARG A 387 16.55 15.36 9.06
CA ARG A 387 17.67 16.29 9.25
C ARG A 387 18.94 15.68 8.66
N PRO A 388 19.82 16.48 8.00
CA PRO A 388 20.99 15.96 7.28
C PRO A 388 21.85 14.98 8.07
N ALA A 389 22.06 15.21 9.37
CA ALA A 389 22.87 14.35 10.23
C ALA A 389 22.25 12.96 10.49
N PHE A 390 20.92 12.84 10.42
CA PHE A 390 20.19 11.64 10.82
C PHE A 390 19.41 10.96 9.69
N ARG A 391 19.28 11.61 8.51
CA ARG A 391 18.57 11.06 7.36
C ARG A 391 19.05 9.64 7.00
N ALA A 392 20.34 9.50 6.76
CA ALA A 392 20.88 8.21 6.35
C ALA A 392 20.82 7.14 7.46
N PRO A 393 21.24 7.41 8.73
CA PRO A 393 21.07 6.44 9.81
C PRO A 393 19.61 6.01 10.03
N SER A 394 18.66 6.95 10.03
CA SER A 394 17.24 6.61 10.25
C SER A 394 16.62 5.87 9.08
N ALA A 395 16.95 6.22 7.82
CA ALA A 395 16.54 5.47 6.65
C ALA A 395 17.01 4.00 6.69
N LYS A 396 18.27 3.79 7.06
CA LYS A 396 18.83 2.43 7.23
C LYS A 396 18.16 1.66 8.35
N LEU A 397 17.82 2.32 9.46
CA LEU A 397 17.07 1.70 10.55
C LEU A 397 15.69 1.25 10.10
N LEU A 398 14.93 2.12 9.40
CA LEU A 398 13.61 1.79 8.88
C LEU A 398 13.65 0.62 7.89
N THR A 399 14.67 0.58 7.01
CA THR A 399 14.93 -0.55 6.13
C THR A 399 15.21 -1.84 6.91
N THR A 400 16.07 -1.76 7.94
CA THR A 400 16.39 -2.93 8.80
C THR A 400 15.14 -3.44 9.51
N PHE A 401 14.33 -2.55 10.08
CA PHE A 401 13.05 -2.90 10.69
C PHE A 401 12.16 -3.65 9.70
N LEU A 402 11.88 -3.05 8.54
CA LEU A 402 10.98 -3.59 7.53
C LEU A 402 11.41 -5.00 7.07
N LEU A 403 12.73 -5.20 6.85
CA LEU A 403 13.28 -6.45 6.32
C LEU A 403 13.56 -7.51 7.39
N SER A 404 13.42 -7.21 8.68
CA SER A 404 13.58 -8.17 9.78
C SER A 404 12.26 -8.61 10.43
N MET A 405 11.13 -7.98 10.07
CA MET A 405 9.79 -8.36 10.55
C MET A 405 9.24 -9.59 9.81
N HIS A 406 8.27 -10.28 10.44
CA HIS A 406 7.51 -11.39 9.86
C HIS A 406 6.51 -10.89 8.80
N GLY A 407 6.36 -11.61 7.70
CA GLY A 407 5.48 -11.24 6.60
C GLY A 407 6.26 -10.82 5.34
N THR A 408 5.57 -10.46 4.28
CA THR A 408 6.18 -9.99 3.03
C THR A 408 6.44 -8.49 3.13
N PRO A 409 7.71 -8.04 3.04
CA PRO A 409 8.01 -6.61 3.08
C PRO A 409 7.69 -5.92 1.76
N TYR A 410 7.05 -4.74 1.86
CA TYR A 410 6.76 -3.83 0.76
C TYR A 410 7.59 -2.56 0.95
N CYS A 411 8.49 -2.30 0.04
CA CYS A 411 9.31 -1.10 -0.04
C CYS A 411 8.77 -0.20 -1.14
N TYR A 412 8.70 1.09 -0.91
CA TYR A 412 8.24 2.04 -1.91
C TYR A 412 9.44 2.69 -2.61
N TYR A 413 9.34 2.98 -3.93
CA TYR A 413 10.44 3.58 -4.67
C TYR A 413 10.99 4.82 -3.99
N GLY A 414 12.32 4.91 -3.90
CA GLY A 414 13.04 5.98 -3.21
C GLY A 414 13.30 5.72 -1.71
N ASP A 415 12.68 4.69 -1.09
CA ASP A 415 13.00 4.31 0.28
C ASP A 415 14.45 3.81 0.38
N GLU A 416 14.93 3.13 -0.67
CA GLU A 416 16.31 2.64 -0.80
C GLU A 416 17.36 3.75 -0.89
N LEU A 417 16.97 4.99 -1.23
CA LEU A 417 17.83 6.18 -1.21
C LEU A 417 17.62 7.02 0.06
N GLY A 418 16.61 6.70 0.85
CA GLY A 418 16.17 7.55 1.95
C GLY A 418 15.67 8.90 1.46
N MET A 419 14.88 8.92 0.38
CA MET A 419 14.21 10.13 -0.10
C MET A 419 13.29 10.71 0.97
N THR A 420 13.20 12.03 1.03
CA THR A 420 12.44 12.78 2.03
C THR A 420 11.27 13.53 1.41
N ASN A 421 10.39 14.09 2.22
CA ASN A 421 9.38 15.05 1.78
C ASN A 421 10.04 16.26 1.11
N ILE A 422 9.32 16.84 0.13
CA ILE A 422 9.81 18.00 -0.62
C ILE A 422 9.49 19.34 0.05
N ASN A 423 8.49 19.39 0.95
CA ASN A 423 8.01 20.60 1.62
C ASN A 423 7.50 21.66 0.63
N PHE A 424 6.52 21.32 -0.19
CA PHE A 424 5.85 22.29 -1.06
C PHE A 424 5.28 23.48 -0.28
N THR A 425 5.42 24.67 -0.83
CA THR A 425 5.02 25.93 -0.17
C THR A 425 3.79 26.59 -0.81
N SER A 426 3.35 26.12 -1.97
CA SER A 426 2.23 26.68 -2.73
C SER A 426 1.26 25.59 -3.20
N MET A 427 -0.04 25.88 -3.21
CA MET A 427 -1.03 24.97 -3.82
C MET A 427 -0.81 24.72 -5.30
N ALA A 428 -0.12 25.61 -6.01
CA ALA A 428 0.26 25.41 -7.41
C ALA A 428 1.19 24.22 -7.62
N ASP A 429 1.88 23.78 -6.57
CA ASP A 429 2.83 22.66 -6.61
C ASP A 429 2.14 21.29 -6.41
N TYR A 430 0.93 21.28 -5.81
CA TYR A 430 0.19 20.05 -5.53
C TYR A 430 -0.62 19.58 -6.73
N ARG A 431 -0.61 18.28 -6.98
CA ARG A 431 -1.38 17.60 -8.05
C ARG A 431 -2.45 16.67 -7.48
N ASP A 432 -2.29 16.23 -6.24
CA ASP A 432 -3.19 15.31 -5.57
C ASP A 432 -4.60 15.89 -5.39
N VAL A 433 -5.61 15.14 -5.81
CA VAL A 433 -7.04 15.51 -5.70
C VAL A 433 -7.45 15.75 -4.25
N ALA A 434 -6.98 14.94 -3.30
CA ALA A 434 -7.29 15.11 -1.88
C ALA A 434 -6.71 16.42 -1.32
N ALA A 435 -5.46 16.75 -1.68
CA ALA A 435 -4.81 18.01 -1.27
C ALA A 435 -5.55 19.23 -1.81
N ARG A 436 -5.90 19.20 -3.10
CA ARG A 436 -6.59 20.31 -3.80
C ARG A 436 -8.01 20.52 -3.28
N ASN A 437 -8.77 19.45 -3.17
CA ASN A 437 -10.16 19.52 -2.69
C ASN A 437 -10.24 19.88 -1.20
N GLY A 438 -9.33 19.35 -0.38
CA GLY A 438 -9.23 19.71 1.03
C GLY A 438 -8.86 21.19 1.22
N TYR A 439 -7.92 21.72 0.43
CA TYR A 439 -7.60 23.15 0.45
C TYR A 439 -8.80 24.01 0.05
N GLN A 440 -9.54 23.62 -0.99
CA GLN A 440 -10.74 24.32 -1.42
C GLN A 440 -11.82 24.31 -0.33
N LEU A 441 -12.03 23.18 0.34
CA LEU A 441 -12.96 23.07 1.47
C LEU A 441 -12.59 24.04 2.60
N VAL A 442 -11.31 24.08 3.00
CA VAL A 442 -10.83 25.01 4.04
C VAL A 442 -11.08 26.47 3.62
N LYS A 443 -10.82 26.80 2.35
CA LYS A 443 -11.05 28.13 1.79
C LYS A 443 -12.53 28.52 1.80
N ASP A 444 -13.41 27.61 1.37
CA ASP A 444 -14.87 27.83 1.31
C ASP A 444 -15.45 28.03 2.73
N GLN A 445 -14.89 27.36 3.72
CA GLN A 445 -15.22 27.51 5.14
C GLN A 445 -14.56 28.72 5.80
N LYS A 446 -13.83 29.55 5.04
CA LYS A 446 -13.06 30.71 5.54
C LYS A 446 -12.05 30.30 6.65
N GLY A 447 -11.53 29.08 6.58
CA GLY A 447 -10.54 28.54 7.50
C GLY A 447 -9.12 29.02 7.19
N ASP A 448 -8.16 28.61 8.02
CA ASP A 448 -6.74 28.95 7.87
C ASP A 448 -6.05 28.08 6.82
N THR A 449 -5.98 28.60 5.60
CA THR A 449 -5.31 27.93 4.46
C THR A 449 -3.79 27.82 4.64
N ALA A 450 -3.17 28.72 5.41
CA ALA A 450 -1.73 28.67 5.67
C ALA A 450 -1.37 27.50 6.60
N THR A 451 -2.15 27.28 7.64
CA THR A 451 -2.02 26.09 8.49
C THR A 451 -2.29 24.79 7.71
N TYR A 452 -3.27 24.81 6.78
CA TYR A 452 -3.52 23.65 5.93
C TYR A 452 -2.35 23.35 4.98
N LEU A 453 -1.71 24.36 4.39
CA LEU A 453 -0.48 24.17 3.60
C LEU A 453 0.67 23.57 4.41
N LYS A 454 0.86 24.00 5.66
CA LYS A 454 1.85 23.36 6.55
C LYS A 454 1.52 21.88 6.82
N PHE A 455 0.24 21.57 7.01
CA PHE A 455 -0.20 20.17 7.13
C PHE A 455 0.13 19.38 5.86
N LEU A 456 -0.18 19.91 4.67
CA LEU A 456 0.11 19.25 3.39
C LEU A 456 1.62 19.05 3.16
N ALA A 457 2.48 20.00 3.56
CA ALA A 457 3.92 19.86 3.46
C ALA A 457 4.45 18.60 4.19
N HIS A 458 3.79 18.17 5.26
CA HIS A 458 4.15 16.98 6.00
C HIS A 458 3.42 15.71 5.52
N PHE A 459 2.14 15.81 5.14
CA PHE A 459 1.26 14.64 5.02
C PHE A 459 0.61 14.43 3.65
N SER A 460 0.82 15.33 2.68
CA SER A 460 0.30 15.12 1.33
C SER A 460 0.96 13.90 0.66
N ARG A 461 0.14 13.17 -0.10
CA ARG A 461 0.57 12.08 -0.97
C ARG A 461 1.60 12.53 -2.01
N ASP A 462 1.55 13.78 -2.47
CA ASP A 462 2.50 14.33 -3.45
C ASP A 462 3.95 14.30 -2.95
N ASN A 463 4.20 14.30 -1.63
CA ASN A 463 5.54 14.15 -1.09
C ASN A 463 6.23 12.84 -1.50
N SER A 464 5.47 11.76 -1.57
CA SER A 464 5.99 10.45 -2.00
C SER A 464 5.97 10.26 -3.51
N ARG A 465 5.25 11.13 -4.25
CA ARG A 465 5.09 11.03 -5.70
C ARG A 465 6.10 11.87 -6.49
N THR A 466 7.05 12.54 -5.80
CA THR A 466 8.14 13.29 -6.45
C THR A 466 9.00 12.37 -7.32
N PRO A 467 9.55 12.89 -8.45
CA PRO A 467 10.40 12.11 -9.33
C PRO A 467 11.56 11.43 -8.62
N PHE A 468 11.91 10.22 -9.08
CA PHE A 468 13.04 9.45 -8.56
C PHE A 468 14.38 10.20 -8.82
N GLN A 469 15.29 10.09 -7.88
CA GLN A 469 16.56 10.84 -7.90
C GLN A 469 17.70 9.94 -8.42
N TRP A 470 17.89 9.91 -9.76
CA TRP A 470 18.92 9.09 -10.40
C TRP A 470 20.32 9.67 -10.27
N SER A 471 20.44 11.00 -10.38
CA SER A 471 21.74 11.66 -10.38
C SER A 471 21.65 13.12 -9.98
N SER A 472 22.79 13.81 -9.88
CA SER A 472 22.87 15.27 -9.69
C SER A 472 22.68 16.08 -10.98
N ALA A 473 22.35 15.43 -12.11
CA ALA A 473 21.99 16.10 -13.36
C ALA A 473 20.67 16.88 -13.24
N PRO A 474 20.37 17.84 -14.13
CA PRO A 474 19.09 18.54 -14.13
C PRO A 474 17.91 17.59 -14.01
N ASN A 475 16.87 18.00 -13.27
CA ASN A 475 15.70 17.19 -12.95
C ASN A 475 16.03 15.83 -12.30
N ALA A 476 17.15 15.76 -11.56
CA ALA A 476 17.66 14.53 -10.95
C ALA A 476 17.94 13.38 -11.95
N GLY A 477 18.10 13.66 -13.24
CA GLY A 477 18.23 12.66 -14.31
C GLY A 477 16.92 11.89 -14.60
N PHE A 478 15.80 12.33 -14.05
CA PHE A 478 14.47 11.74 -14.26
C PHE A 478 13.95 12.04 -15.67
N THR A 479 14.07 13.27 -16.15
CA THR A 479 13.57 13.75 -17.44
C THR A 479 14.48 14.80 -18.04
N THR A 480 14.45 14.91 -19.36
CA THR A 480 15.04 16.05 -20.09
C THR A 480 14.04 17.21 -20.27
N GLY A 481 12.76 16.98 -20.03
CA GLY A 481 11.68 17.96 -20.09
C GLY A 481 11.37 18.62 -18.76
N THR A 482 10.15 19.15 -18.63
CA THR A 482 9.66 19.72 -17.35
C THR A 482 8.93 18.62 -16.56
N PRO A 483 9.41 18.25 -15.35
CA PRO A 483 8.77 17.21 -14.56
C PRO A 483 7.32 17.55 -14.23
N TRP A 484 6.41 16.56 -14.31
CA TRP A 484 4.98 16.71 -13.97
C TRP A 484 4.76 17.16 -12.52
N LEU A 485 5.69 16.81 -11.63
CA LEU A 485 5.77 17.23 -10.24
C LEU A 485 7.22 17.68 -9.95
N LYS A 486 7.40 18.69 -9.11
CA LYS A 486 8.74 19.20 -8.78
C LYS A 486 9.65 18.11 -8.21
N VAL A 487 10.90 18.10 -8.64
CA VAL A 487 11.95 17.26 -8.07
C VAL A 487 12.37 17.81 -6.71
N ASN A 488 12.58 16.94 -5.73
CA ASN A 488 13.09 17.34 -4.42
C ASN A 488 14.51 17.92 -4.57
N PRO A 489 14.77 19.17 -4.12
CA PRO A 489 16.06 19.84 -4.34
C PRO A 489 17.26 19.14 -3.68
N ASN A 490 17.04 18.21 -2.76
CA ASN A 490 18.11 17.43 -2.16
C ASN A 490 18.73 16.39 -3.11
N TYR A 491 18.19 16.24 -4.34
CA TYR A 491 18.73 15.33 -5.35
C TYR A 491 20.20 15.55 -5.68
N LEU A 492 20.73 16.73 -5.41
CA LEU A 492 22.16 17.03 -5.63
C LEU A 492 23.07 16.13 -4.77
N THR A 493 22.59 15.66 -3.62
CA THR A 493 23.36 14.84 -2.68
C THR A 493 22.70 13.49 -2.37
N VAL A 494 21.39 13.38 -2.56
CA VAL A 494 20.60 12.16 -2.34
C VAL A 494 20.16 11.64 -3.70
N ASN A 495 20.92 10.74 -4.29
CA ASN A 495 20.61 10.17 -5.60
C ASN A 495 21.33 8.83 -5.80
N GLU A 496 20.85 8.03 -6.73
CA GLU A 496 21.37 6.69 -7.04
C GLU A 496 22.86 6.71 -7.40
N ALA A 497 23.26 7.62 -8.28
CA ALA A 497 24.64 7.68 -8.79
C ALA A 497 25.68 8.01 -7.70
N VAL A 498 25.31 8.78 -6.68
CA VAL A 498 26.16 9.07 -5.51
C VAL A 498 26.15 7.87 -4.56
N GLU A 499 24.96 7.36 -4.22
CA GLU A 499 24.81 6.32 -3.20
C GLU A 499 25.36 4.96 -3.66
N THR A 500 25.34 4.65 -4.94
CA THR A 500 25.95 3.42 -5.47
C THR A 500 27.47 3.36 -5.20
N LYS A 501 28.15 4.51 -5.17
CA LYS A 501 29.61 4.60 -4.97
C LYS A 501 30.03 4.54 -3.50
N ASP A 502 29.14 4.87 -2.58
CA ASP A 502 29.41 4.82 -1.14
C ASP A 502 28.95 3.48 -0.56
N SER A 503 29.91 2.63 -0.17
CA SER A 503 29.62 1.33 0.44
C SER A 503 28.80 1.42 1.73
N ASN A 504 28.80 2.58 2.39
CA ASN A 504 28.03 2.85 3.60
C ASN A 504 26.74 3.66 3.35
N SER A 505 26.33 3.84 2.09
CA SER A 505 25.11 4.54 1.73
C SER A 505 23.82 3.83 2.20
N VAL A 506 22.68 4.54 2.09
CA VAL A 506 21.36 3.95 2.33
C VAL A 506 21.08 2.85 1.29
N LEU A 507 21.39 3.09 0.02
CA LEU A 507 21.21 2.14 -1.08
C LEU A 507 21.98 0.83 -0.86
N ASN A 508 23.26 0.92 -0.51
CA ASN A 508 24.05 -0.28 -0.28
C ASN A 508 23.68 -1.00 1.02
N HIS A 509 23.18 -0.28 2.02
CA HIS A 509 22.57 -0.90 3.20
C HIS A 509 21.26 -1.64 2.83
N PHE A 510 20.40 -1.07 2.00
CA PHE A 510 19.18 -1.70 1.51
C PHE A 510 19.48 -3.03 0.78
N ARG A 511 20.47 -3.03 -0.12
CA ARG A 511 20.93 -4.26 -0.80
C ARG A 511 21.39 -5.33 0.19
N ARG A 512 22.21 -4.94 1.19
CA ARG A 512 22.69 -5.89 2.24
C ARG A 512 21.53 -6.41 3.10
N ALA A 513 20.57 -5.57 3.43
CA ALA A 513 19.42 -5.97 4.24
C ALA A 513 18.52 -6.98 3.51
N ILE A 514 18.32 -6.82 2.20
CA ILE A 514 17.62 -7.83 1.38
C ILE A 514 18.41 -9.14 1.34
N ALA A 515 19.72 -9.08 1.08
CA ALA A 515 20.57 -10.27 1.05
C ALA A 515 20.55 -11.01 2.40
N MET A 516 20.64 -10.29 3.51
CA MET A 516 20.50 -10.84 4.87
C MET A 516 19.17 -11.59 5.05
N ARG A 517 18.04 -10.97 4.65
CA ARG A 517 16.72 -11.61 4.78
C ARG A 517 16.61 -12.86 3.91
N GLN A 518 17.17 -12.85 2.70
CA GLN A 518 17.19 -14.03 1.81
C GLN A 518 18.03 -15.17 2.38
N GLN A 519 19.16 -14.85 3.02
CA GLN A 519 20.08 -15.81 3.62
C GLN A 519 19.53 -16.41 4.91
N HIS A 520 18.85 -15.61 5.76
CA HIS A 520 18.42 -16.01 7.10
C HIS A 520 16.88 -16.16 7.17
N LYS A 521 16.39 -17.39 6.89
CA LYS A 521 14.95 -17.69 6.84
C LYS A 521 14.23 -17.48 8.16
N VAL A 522 14.93 -17.46 9.28
CA VAL A 522 14.37 -17.09 10.59
C VAL A 522 13.76 -15.68 10.57
N LEU A 523 14.26 -14.77 9.73
CA LEU A 523 13.67 -13.44 9.55
C LEU A 523 12.36 -13.47 8.74
N VAL A 524 12.13 -14.51 7.96
CA VAL A 524 10.91 -14.73 7.18
C VAL A 524 9.85 -15.45 8.02
N TYR A 525 10.20 -16.60 8.60
CA TYR A 525 9.27 -17.55 9.20
C TYR A 525 9.33 -17.63 10.72
N GLY A 526 10.39 -17.09 11.36
CA GLY A 526 10.57 -17.18 12.79
C GLY A 526 9.47 -16.47 13.59
N GLN A 527 9.17 -16.97 14.75
CA GLN A 527 8.24 -16.34 15.71
C GLN A 527 8.84 -15.03 16.22
N TYR A 528 8.00 -14.03 16.36
CA TYR A 528 8.33 -12.71 16.90
C TYR A 528 8.07 -12.67 18.40
N GLU A 529 9.02 -12.16 19.18
CA GLU A 529 8.84 -11.87 20.60
C GLU A 529 9.37 -10.48 20.92
N LEU A 530 8.49 -9.58 21.36
CA LEU A 530 8.84 -8.22 21.73
C LEU A 530 9.56 -8.20 23.09
N LEU A 531 10.75 -7.64 23.13
CA LEU A 531 11.51 -7.37 24.32
C LEU A 531 11.37 -5.91 24.73
N ASP A 532 11.45 -5.61 26.05
CA ASP A 532 11.46 -4.25 26.59
C ASP A 532 10.34 -3.35 26.02
N LYS A 533 9.11 -3.82 26.14
CA LYS A 533 7.91 -3.17 25.59
C LYS A 533 7.78 -1.71 26.02
N ALA A 534 8.16 -1.39 27.25
CA ALA A 534 7.99 -0.06 27.85
C ALA A 534 9.06 0.96 27.40
N ASN A 535 10.16 0.52 26.80
CA ASN A 535 11.26 1.41 26.43
C ASN A 535 10.81 2.42 25.35
N PRO A 536 10.91 3.74 25.57
CA PRO A 536 10.42 4.75 24.65
C PRO A 536 11.35 5.00 23.45
N HIS A 537 12.58 4.47 23.46
CA HIS A 537 13.61 4.74 22.47
C HIS A 537 14.09 3.49 21.74
N ILE A 538 14.10 2.33 22.42
CA ILE A 538 14.59 1.08 21.87
C ILE A 538 13.42 0.17 21.49
N TRP A 539 13.45 -0.32 20.26
CA TRP A 539 12.63 -1.46 19.86
C TRP A 539 13.52 -2.68 19.72
N ALA A 540 13.38 -3.64 20.62
CA ALA A 540 14.10 -4.89 20.58
C ALA A 540 13.14 -6.06 20.50
N TYR A 541 13.47 -7.06 19.69
CA TYR A 541 12.68 -8.29 19.55
C TYR A 541 13.54 -9.46 19.09
N THR A 542 13.11 -10.67 19.43
CA THR A 542 13.70 -11.88 18.87
C THR A 542 12.89 -12.41 17.69
N ARG A 543 13.57 -13.17 16.84
CA ARG A 543 13.00 -14.02 15.80
C ARG A 543 13.53 -15.42 16.04
N THR A 544 12.63 -16.42 16.16
CA THR A 544 13.00 -17.80 16.51
C THR A 544 12.34 -18.81 15.57
N GLN A 545 13.14 -19.67 14.95
CA GLN A 545 12.68 -20.77 14.09
C GLN A 545 13.50 -22.02 14.39
N GLY A 546 12.98 -22.92 15.23
CA GLY A 546 13.74 -24.08 15.68
C GLY A 546 14.99 -23.66 16.46
N ALA A 547 16.16 -24.09 15.99
CA ALA A 547 17.45 -23.71 16.55
C ALA A 547 17.93 -22.31 16.11
N ASP A 548 17.42 -21.80 14.99
CA ASP A 548 17.85 -20.52 14.45
C ASP A 548 17.20 -19.37 15.24
N LYS A 549 18.02 -18.47 15.75
CA LYS A 549 17.56 -17.32 16.52
C LYS A 549 18.29 -16.04 16.11
N ALA A 550 17.55 -14.96 16.03
CA ALA A 550 18.06 -13.62 15.80
C ALA A 550 17.52 -12.64 16.83
N LEU A 551 18.35 -11.68 17.22
CA LEU A 551 17.98 -10.50 18.02
C LEU A 551 18.06 -9.28 17.12
N VAL A 552 16.99 -8.52 17.06
CA VAL A 552 16.95 -7.21 16.39
C VAL A 552 16.85 -6.12 17.46
N VAL A 553 17.75 -5.13 17.39
CA VAL A 553 17.77 -4.00 18.32
C VAL A 553 17.86 -2.69 17.55
N LEU A 554 16.88 -1.82 17.73
CA LEU A 554 16.70 -0.61 16.96
C LEU A 554 16.60 0.60 17.91
N ASN A 555 17.50 1.56 17.81
CA ASN A 555 17.44 2.83 18.55
C ASN A 555 16.64 3.87 17.75
N PHE A 556 15.36 4.04 18.03
CA PHE A 556 14.48 5.04 17.42
C PHE A 556 14.63 6.43 18.06
N SER A 557 15.88 6.86 18.29
CA SER A 557 16.12 8.18 18.85
C SER A 557 17.37 8.83 18.26
N ALA A 558 17.41 10.17 18.27
CA ALA A 558 18.56 10.97 17.86
C ALA A 558 19.67 11.06 18.92
N THR A 559 19.60 10.24 19.98
CA THR A 559 20.59 10.21 21.06
C THR A 559 21.15 8.80 21.23
N PRO A 560 22.43 8.67 21.65
CA PRO A 560 22.98 7.37 22.03
C PRO A 560 22.17 6.72 23.15
N GLN A 561 22.02 5.42 23.09
CA GLN A 561 21.30 4.62 24.10
C GLN A 561 22.18 3.49 24.62
N ARG A 562 21.90 3.05 25.85
CA ARG A 562 22.47 1.83 26.45
C ARG A 562 21.34 0.86 26.73
N TRP A 563 21.45 -0.33 26.18
CA TRP A 563 20.42 -1.35 26.37
C TRP A 563 21.02 -2.63 26.95
N PRO A 564 20.67 -3.00 28.20
CA PRO A 564 21.15 -4.23 28.80
C PRO A 564 20.56 -5.43 28.06
N LEU A 565 21.42 -6.40 27.73
CA LEU A 565 20.98 -7.65 27.11
C LEU A 565 20.17 -8.45 28.14
N PRO A 566 18.93 -8.88 27.82
CA PRO A 566 18.14 -9.69 28.73
C PRO A 566 18.85 -10.97 29.17
N THR A 567 18.64 -11.35 30.44
CA THR A 567 19.20 -12.61 31.00
C THR A 567 18.76 -13.81 30.13
N GLY A 568 19.69 -14.68 29.80
CA GLY A 568 19.45 -15.86 28.96
C GLY A 568 19.66 -15.64 27.46
N LEU A 569 19.84 -14.40 27.00
CA LEU A 569 20.24 -14.11 25.61
C LEU A 569 21.76 -13.97 25.53
N ALA A 570 22.36 -14.63 24.55
CA ALA A 570 23.79 -14.53 24.28
C ALA A 570 24.02 -14.36 22.77
N VAL A 571 24.73 -13.29 22.39
CA VAL A 571 25.12 -13.03 20.99
C VAL A 571 26.13 -14.09 20.55
N ALA A 572 25.92 -14.64 19.34
CA ALA A 572 26.71 -15.75 18.82
C ALA A 572 27.87 -15.35 17.90
N GLY A 573 28.07 -14.07 17.61
CA GLY A 573 29.12 -13.60 16.68
C GLY A 573 28.90 -12.17 16.22
N GLU A 574 29.45 -11.84 15.05
CA GLU A 574 29.28 -10.54 14.42
C GLU A 574 27.83 -10.31 13.95
N PRO A 575 27.38 -9.02 13.91
CA PRO A 575 26.05 -8.70 13.37
C PRO A 575 25.86 -9.19 11.95
N TRP A 576 24.72 -9.78 11.66
CA TRP A 576 24.31 -10.03 10.27
C TRP A 576 24.06 -8.72 9.52
N LEU A 577 23.61 -7.69 10.26
CA LEU A 577 23.45 -6.35 9.72
C LEU A 577 23.68 -5.30 10.81
N ASN A 578 24.43 -4.27 10.47
CA ASN A 578 24.65 -3.07 11.27
C ASN A 578 24.68 -1.86 10.33
N ASN A 579 23.97 -0.80 10.66
CA ASN A 579 23.99 0.44 9.86
C ASN A 579 25.11 1.43 10.26
N TYR A 580 25.93 1.04 11.26
CA TYR A 580 27.16 1.73 11.66
C TYR A 580 28.37 0.82 11.45
N PRO A 581 29.58 1.39 11.26
CA PRO A 581 30.76 0.59 10.95
C PRO A 581 31.28 -0.25 12.14
N THR A 582 30.92 0.10 13.37
CA THR A 582 31.44 -0.54 14.57
C THR A 582 30.31 -1.16 15.41
N PHE A 583 30.64 -2.28 16.02
CA PHE A 583 29.82 -2.97 17.02
C PHE A 583 30.71 -3.48 18.14
N ALA A 584 30.25 -3.41 19.37
CA ALA A 584 30.89 -4.02 20.53
C ALA A 584 29.89 -4.92 21.23
N ALA A 585 30.18 -6.22 21.21
CA ALA A 585 29.43 -7.21 21.97
C ALA A 585 29.70 -7.04 23.48
N GLY A 586 28.67 -7.25 24.29
CA GLY A 586 28.78 -7.18 25.75
C GLY A 586 27.44 -7.36 26.45
N PRO A 587 27.41 -7.38 27.77
CA PRO A 587 26.18 -7.53 28.56
C PRO A 587 25.27 -6.29 28.44
N THR A 588 25.78 -5.19 27.91
CA THR A 588 25.01 -3.97 27.59
C THR A 588 25.46 -3.49 26.22
N LEU A 589 24.51 -3.35 25.29
CA LEU A 589 24.75 -2.81 23.97
C LEU A 589 24.74 -1.28 24.01
N GLY A 590 25.84 -0.66 23.59
CA GLY A 590 25.89 0.77 23.32
C GLY A 590 25.41 1.04 21.89
N LEU A 591 24.36 1.83 21.74
CA LEU A 591 23.73 2.11 20.46
C LEU A 591 23.91 3.58 20.10
N GLN A 592 24.40 3.84 18.91
CA GLN A 592 24.45 5.18 18.33
C GLN A 592 23.06 5.72 17.99
N PRO A 593 22.88 7.03 17.75
CA PRO A 593 21.61 7.57 17.27
C PRO A 593 21.14 6.84 16.00
N TRP A 594 19.88 6.38 15.99
CA TRP A 594 19.28 5.64 14.86
C TRP A 594 20.07 4.37 14.46
N GLN A 595 20.77 3.74 15.42
CA GLN A 595 21.44 2.47 15.15
C GLN A 595 20.48 1.31 15.08
N ALA A 596 20.72 0.44 14.12
CA ALA A 596 19.98 -0.82 13.89
C ALA A 596 20.95 -2.00 13.84
N LEU A 597 20.68 -3.02 14.62
CA LEU A 597 21.46 -4.26 14.70
C LEU A 597 20.56 -5.47 14.46
N VAL A 598 21.05 -6.41 13.67
CA VAL A 598 20.51 -7.78 13.58
C VAL A 598 21.62 -8.75 13.96
N LEU A 599 21.43 -9.43 15.07
CA LEU A 599 22.46 -10.24 15.73
C LEU A 599 22.05 -11.73 15.75
N PRO A 600 22.97 -12.68 15.45
CA PRO A 600 22.73 -14.08 15.74
C PRO A 600 22.70 -14.31 17.26
N LEU A 601 21.83 -15.20 17.72
CA LEU A 601 21.81 -15.68 19.11
C LEU A 601 22.31 -17.14 19.19
N LYS A 602 22.85 -17.52 20.37
CA LYS A 602 23.20 -18.90 20.70
C LYS A 602 21.97 -19.75 20.96
#